data_ba33a4d882acac3a6bba6d30db315741
#
_entry.id   ba33a4d882acac3a6bba6d30db315741
#
_cell.length_a   1.000
_cell.length_b   1.000
_cell.length_c   1.000
_cell.angle_alpha   90.00
_cell.angle_beta   90.00
_cell.angle_gamma   90.00
#
_symmetry.space_group_name_H-M   'P 1'
#
loop_
_entity.id
_entity.type
_entity.pdbx_description
1 polymer ?
#
loop_
_entity_poly.entity_id
_entity_poly.type
_entity_poly.pdbx_seq_one_letter_code
_entity_poly.pdbx_strand_id
1 'polypeptide(L)'
;MSSLQSGEKNYIKLFDAIEKQAEYDEEAIKVQFKTETFIKHLPSEKNHLYKLILKSLRLFYSENSISAILAEHIQSIEILYNKALYNECSKLVSKAKKIAESHERFYYLFELMKWEKTLLEEEFQSGKFDRDLNKLMKEEQLVIKRLRNLAEYQILYSKINYVFRQGGYVRNEQEREIVNEIQSHELIKGKNTALSKRAAATCYYVKGLCA
;
A
#
# COMPACT_ATOMS: atom_id res chain seq x y z
N MET A 1 -29.61 -8.11 -24.93
CA MET A 1 -29.86 -7.12 -23.83
C MET A 1 -30.50 -7.75 -22.57
N SER A 2 -30.87 -9.01 -22.54
CA SER A 2 -31.59 -9.64 -21.39
C SER A 2 -30.71 -10.39 -20.37
N SER A 3 -29.44 -10.62 -20.65
CA SER A 3 -28.53 -11.39 -19.76
C SER A 3 -27.84 -10.54 -18.67
N LEU A 4 -27.76 -9.24 -18.85
CA LEU A 4 -27.13 -8.33 -17.86
C LEU A 4 -28.03 -8.07 -16.63
N GLN A 5 -29.35 -8.12 -16.78
CA GLN A 5 -30.30 -7.86 -15.67
C GLN A 5 -30.49 -9.05 -14.71
N SER A 6 -30.26 -10.31 -15.14
CA SER A 6 -30.39 -11.47 -14.24
C SER A 6 -29.17 -11.67 -13.35
N GLY A 7 -27.97 -11.30 -13.83
CA GLY A 7 -26.73 -11.38 -13.05
C GLY A 7 -26.66 -10.39 -11.88
N GLU A 8 -27.20 -9.16 -12.07
CA GLU A 8 -27.23 -8.16 -10.99
C GLU A 8 -28.10 -8.58 -9.79
N LYS A 9 -29.19 -9.30 -10.02
CA LYS A 9 -30.08 -9.75 -8.96
C LYS A 9 -29.51 -10.93 -8.14
N ASN A 10 -28.71 -11.79 -8.72
CA ASN A 10 -28.21 -13.00 -8.05
C ASN A 10 -27.22 -12.67 -6.93
N TYR A 11 -26.29 -11.75 -7.16
CA TYR A 11 -25.31 -11.37 -6.13
C TYR A 11 -25.96 -10.63 -4.96
N ILE A 12 -27.08 -9.88 -5.16
CA ILE A 12 -27.82 -9.24 -4.08
C ILE A 12 -28.48 -10.31 -3.22
N LYS A 13 -29.19 -11.28 -3.85
CA LYS A 13 -29.80 -12.41 -3.13
C LYS A 13 -28.76 -13.17 -2.30
N LEU A 14 -27.59 -13.40 -2.89
CA LEU A 14 -26.51 -14.10 -2.20
C LEU A 14 -25.94 -13.28 -1.05
N PHE A 15 -25.77 -11.97 -1.22
CA PHE A 15 -25.32 -11.06 -0.16
C PHE A 15 -26.29 -11.09 1.01
N ASP A 16 -27.59 -10.89 0.78
CA ASP A 16 -28.64 -10.85 1.79
C ASP A 16 -28.76 -12.19 2.56
N ALA A 17 -28.48 -13.31 1.87
CA ALA A 17 -28.50 -14.62 2.50
C ALA A 17 -27.28 -14.83 3.41
N ILE A 18 -26.10 -14.37 2.99
CA ILE A 18 -24.88 -14.47 3.79
C ILE A 18 -24.94 -13.52 4.99
N GLU A 19 -25.43 -12.28 4.80
CA GLU A 19 -25.54 -11.27 5.87
C GLU A 19 -26.43 -11.74 7.04
N LYS A 20 -27.46 -12.56 6.76
CA LYS A 20 -28.38 -13.09 7.78
C LYS A 20 -27.81 -14.27 8.58
N GLN A 21 -26.66 -14.82 8.16
CA GLN A 21 -26.03 -15.92 8.87
C GLN A 21 -25.12 -15.39 9.99
N ALA A 22 -25.20 -15.98 11.18
CA ALA A 22 -24.26 -15.69 12.26
C ALA A 22 -22.85 -16.23 11.96
N GLU A 23 -22.79 -17.41 11.35
CA GLU A 23 -21.59 -18.05 10.81
C GLU A 23 -21.90 -18.52 9.39
N TYR A 24 -20.90 -18.43 8.50
CA TYR A 24 -21.08 -18.79 7.10
C TYR A 24 -21.35 -20.29 6.91
N ASP A 25 -22.55 -20.63 6.40
CA ASP A 25 -22.97 -21.99 6.05
C ASP A 25 -23.34 -22.07 4.56
N GLU A 26 -22.46 -22.71 3.79
CA GLU A 26 -22.66 -22.89 2.35
C GLU A 26 -23.80 -23.86 2.02
N GLU A 27 -24.00 -24.90 2.85
CA GLU A 27 -25.05 -25.89 2.60
C GLU A 27 -26.44 -25.27 2.84
N ALA A 28 -26.59 -24.43 3.85
CA ALA A 28 -27.81 -23.66 4.07
C ALA A 28 -28.15 -22.77 2.86
N ILE A 29 -27.14 -22.12 2.26
CA ILE A 29 -27.32 -21.32 1.03
C ILE A 29 -27.75 -22.20 -0.15
N LYS A 30 -27.13 -23.35 -0.35
CA LYS A 30 -27.53 -24.30 -1.40
C LYS A 30 -28.95 -24.80 -1.25
N VAL A 31 -29.38 -25.06 -0.03
CA VAL A 31 -30.75 -25.48 0.27
C VAL A 31 -31.73 -24.35 0.01
N GLN A 32 -31.43 -23.13 0.49
CA GLN A 32 -32.29 -21.94 0.33
C GLN A 32 -32.53 -21.61 -1.15
N PHE A 33 -31.52 -21.74 -1.99
CA PHE A 33 -31.58 -21.37 -3.41
C PHE A 33 -31.59 -22.58 -4.37
N LYS A 34 -32.03 -23.75 -3.87
CA LYS A 34 -31.99 -25.02 -4.63
C LYS A 34 -32.60 -24.94 -6.03
N THR A 35 -33.63 -24.09 -6.22
CA THR A 35 -34.34 -23.91 -7.50
C THR A 35 -33.71 -22.85 -8.39
N GLU A 36 -32.79 -22.07 -7.89
CA GLU A 36 -32.14 -20.99 -8.65
C GLU A 36 -30.96 -21.51 -9.49
N THR A 37 -30.86 -21.05 -10.72
CA THR A 37 -29.83 -21.53 -11.66
C THR A 37 -28.41 -21.17 -11.25
N PHE A 38 -28.22 -20.05 -10.53
CA PHE A 38 -26.91 -19.57 -10.12
C PHE A 38 -26.22 -20.47 -9.08
N ILE A 39 -26.98 -21.29 -8.36
CA ILE A 39 -26.43 -22.26 -7.39
C ILE A 39 -25.45 -23.25 -8.04
N LYS A 40 -25.68 -23.62 -9.31
CA LYS A 40 -24.77 -24.48 -10.07
C LYS A 40 -23.38 -23.84 -10.27
N HIS A 41 -23.30 -22.53 -10.14
CA HIS A 41 -22.11 -21.73 -10.31
C HIS A 41 -21.76 -20.92 -9.04
N LEU A 42 -22.18 -21.38 -7.87
CA LEU A 42 -22.00 -20.70 -6.59
C LEU A 42 -20.57 -20.21 -6.33
N PRO A 43 -19.49 -20.95 -6.63
CA PRO A 43 -18.13 -20.43 -6.46
C PRO A 43 -17.84 -19.20 -7.31
N SER A 44 -18.36 -19.15 -8.53
CA SER A 44 -18.23 -17.99 -9.43
C SER A 44 -19.01 -16.78 -8.93
N GLU A 45 -20.23 -17.00 -8.45
CA GLU A 45 -21.07 -15.95 -7.88
C GLU A 45 -20.48 -15.38 -6.59
N LYS A 46 -19.93 -16.23 -5.71
CA LYS A 46 -19.17 -15.77 -4.53
C LYS A 46 -17.99 -14.91 -4.91
N ASN A 47 -17.21 -15.31 -5.90
CA ASN A 47 -16.06 -14.52 -6.37
C ASN A 47 -16.51 -13.18 -7.00
N HIS A 48 -17.62 -13.19 -7.73
CA HIS A 48 -18.21 -11.96 -8.28
C HIS A 48 -18.67 -11.03 -7.16
N LEU A 49 -19.43 -11.53 -6.19
CA LEU A 49 -19.86 -10.76 -5.01
C LEU A 49 -18.67 -10.21 -4.23
N TYR A 50 -17.65 -11.01 -3.97
CA TYR A 50 -16.42 -10.58 -3.31
C TYR A 50 -15.75 -9.39 -4.04
N LYS A 51 -15.64 -9.47 -5.37
CA LYS A 51 -15.09 -8.38 -6.18
C LYS A 51 -15.93 -7.10 -6.11
N LEU A 52 -17.26 -7.23 -6.10
CA LEU A 52 -18.17 -6.10 -5.96
C LEU A 52 -18.04 -5.42 -4.59
N ILE A 53 -18.02 -6.22 -3.51
CA ILE A 53 -17.81 -5.71 -2.14
C ILE A 53 -16.48 -4.97 -2.06
N LEU A 54 -15.38 -5.56 -2.55
CA LEU A 54 -14.07 -4.91 -2.55
C LEU A 54 -14.06 -3.63 -3.39
N LYS A 55 -14.79 -3.60 -4.51
CA LYS A 55 -14.91 -2.40 -5.34
C LYS A 55 -15.64 -1.28 -4.59
N SER A 56 -16.75 -1.61 -3.92
CA SER A 56 -17.52 -0.65 -3.11
C SER A 56 -16.71 -0.12 -1.92
N LEU A 57 -16.03 -1.02 -1.21
CA LEU A 57 -15.15 -0.62 -0.10
C LEU A 57 -14.00 0.26 -0.57
N ARG A 58 -13.38 -0.04 -1.70
CA ARG A 58 -12.33 0.81 -2.28
C ARG A 58 -12.84 2.22 -2.59
N LEU A 59 -14.03 2.35 -3.18
CA LEU A 59 -14.63 3.66 -3.45
C LEU A 59 -14.90 4.43 -2.15
N PHE A 60 -15.42 3.75 -1.13
CA PHE A 60 -15.72 4.37 0.16
C PHE A 60 -14.45 4.82 0.92
N TYR A 61 -13.36 4.02 0.87
CA TYR A 61 -12.12 4.31 1.59
C TYR A 61 -11.09 5.09 0.76
N SER A 62 -11.31 5.30 -0.55
CA SER A 62 -10.33 5.94 -1.44
C SER A 62 -9.99 7.36 -1.01
N GLU A 63 -10.95 8.11 -0.50
CA GLU A 63 -10.77 9.50 -0.09
C GLU A 63 -10.04 9.65 1.26
N ASN A 64 -10.01 8.61 2.07
CA ASN A 64 -9.48 8.64 3.44
C ASN A 64 -8.04 8.10 3.58
N SER A 65 -7.45 7.56 2.52
CA SER A 65 -6.12 6.97 2.55
C SER A 65 -5.16 7.65 1.60
N ILE A 66 -4.08 8.22 2.14
CA ILE A 66 -3.00 8.80 1.33
C ILE A 66 -2.44 7.79 0.32
N SER A 67 -2.34 6.51 0.69
CA SER A 67 -1.89 5.45 -0.22
C SER A 67 -2.89 5.19 -1.35
N ALA A 68 -4.20 5.27 -1.08
CA ALA A 68 -5.23 5.13 -2.10
C ALA A 68 -5.21 6.31 -3.08
N ILE A 69 -5.13 7.55 -2.57
CA ILE A 69 -5.00 8.77 -3.37
C ILE A 69 -3.76 8.69 -4.29
N LEU A 70 -2.63 8.27 -3.77
CA LEU A 70 -1.40 8.15 -4.56
C LEU A 70 -1.49 7.04 -5.61
N ALA A 71 -2.11 5.90 -5.28
CA ALA A 71 -2.34 4.82 -6.24
C ALA A 71 -3.27 5.25 -7.38
N GLU A 72 -4.34 5.99 -7.07
CA GLU A 72 -5.24 6.58 -8.07
C GLU A 72 -4.51 7.58 -8.98
N HIS A 73 -3.66 8.43 -8.40
CA HIS A 73 -2.84 9.35 -9.19
C HIS A 73 -1.90 8.61 -10.15
N ILE A 74 -1.25 7.52 -9.71
CA ILE A 74 -0.37 6.72 -10.57
C ILE A 74 -1.15 6.08 -11.72
N GLN A 75 -2.34 5.52 -11.46
CA GLN A 75 -3.21 5.00 -12.52
C GLN A 75 -3.63 6.08 -13.52
N SER A 76 -3.97 7.26 -13.02
CA SER A 76 -4.33 8.41 -13.87
C SER A 76 -3.15 8.91 -14.70
N ILE A 77 -1.94 8.93 -14.15
CA ILE A 77 -0.69 9.25 -14.83
C ILE A 77 -0.46 8.29 -16.01
N GLU A 78 -0.60 6.99 -15.78
CA GLU A 78 -0.46 5.97 -16.82
C GLU A 78 -1.48 6.17 -17.96
N ILE A 79 -2.74 6.46 -17.63
CA ILE A 79 -3.79 6.74 -18.61
C ILE A 79 -3.45 7.98 -19.44
N LEU A 80 -3.03 9.08 -18.79
CA LEU A 80 -2.67 10.33 -19.47
C LEU A 80 -1.46 10.13 -20.40
N TYR A 81 -0.44 9.42 -19.94
CA TYR A 81 0.74 9.08 -20.73
C TYR A 81 0.36 8.28 -21.99
N ASN A 82 -0.46 7.23 -21.84
CA ASN A 82 -0.92 6.40 -22.96
C ASN A 82 -1.82 7.17 -23.96
N LYS A 83 -2.33 8.33 -23.56
CA LYS A 83 -3.07 9.26 -24.42
C LYS A 83 -2.19 10.38 -25.00
N ALA A 84 -0.88 10.33 -24.79
CA ALA A 84 0.08 11.37 -25.17
C ALA A 84 -0.24 12.76 -24.58
N LEU A 85 -0.94 12.83 -23.45
CA LEU A 85 -1.27 14.06 -22.73
C LEU A 85 -0.14 14.39 -21.73
N TYR A 86 1.09 14.56 -22.25
CA TYR A 86 2.32 14.66 -21.44
C TYR A 86 2.31 15.87 -20.49
N ASN A 87 1.77 17.01 -20.91
CA ASN A 87 1.69 18.20 -20.08
C ASN A 87 0.79 17.98 -18.84
N GLU A 88 -0.36 17.33 -19.03
CA GLU A 88 -1.28 17.00 -17.92
C GLU A 88 -0.69 15.90 -17.03
N CYS A 89 -0.01 14.94 -17.64
CA CYS A 89 0.73 13.91 -16.93
C CYS A 89 1.80 14.52 -16.01
N SER A 90 2.64 15.43 -16.51
CA SER A 90 3.69 16.14 -15.75
C SER A 90 3.11 16.95 -14.57
N LYS A 91 2.00 17.66 -14.77
CA LYS A 91 1.29 18.38 -13.67
C LYS A 91 0.84 17.43 -12.58
N LEU A 92 0.26 16.27 -12.97
CA LEU A 92 -0.24 15.28 -12.02
C LEU A 92 0.90 14.58 -11.26
N VAL A 93 2.01 14.24 -11.95
CA VAL A 93 3.24 13.72 -11.31
C VAL A 93 3.74 14.70 -10.26
N SER A 94 3.87 15.99 -10.62
CA SER A 94 4.33 17.03 -9.69
C SER A 94 3.42 17.17 -8.46
N LYS A 95 2.09 17.10 -8.64
CA LYS A 95 1.11 17.13 -7.55
C LYS A 95 1.27 15.92 -6.63
N ALA A 96 1.31 14.73 -7.21
CA ALA A 96 1.43 13.48 -6.46
C ALA A 96 2.76 13.39 -5.70
N LYS A 97 3.88 13.86 -6.28
CA LYS A 97 5.19 13.94 -5.59
C LYS A 97 5.10 14.78 -4.31
N LYS A 98 4.46 15.95 -4.35
CA LYS A 98 4.28 16.80 -3.15
C LYS A 98 3.50 16.08 -2.05
N ILE A 99 2.44 15.35 -2.41
CA ILE A 99 1.66 14.54 -1.47
C ILE A 99 2.52 13.41 -0.89
N ALA A 100 3.23 12.67 -1.74
CA ALA A 100 4.07 11.56 -1.30
C ALA A 100 5.21 12.04 -0.37
N GLU A 101 5.81 13.18 -0.67
CA GLU A 101 6.89 13.77 0.14
C GLU A 101 6.38 14.27 1.48
N SER A 102 5.28 15.03 1.52
CA SER A 102 4.71 15.57 2.76
C SER A 102 4.29 14.48 3.76
N HIS A 103 3.90 13.29 3.26
CA HIS A 103 3.50 12.14 4.07
C HIS A 103 4.57 11.04 4.17
N GLU A 104 5.80 11.35 3.72
CA GLU A 104 6.95 10.41 3.74
C GLU A 104 6.60 9.04 3.11
N ARG A 105 5.86 9.05 2.00
CA ARG A 105 5.49 7.85 1.24
C ARG A 105 6.57 7.53 0.20
N PHE A 106 7.76 7.15 0.65
CA PHE A 106 8.96 7.01 -0.16
C PHE A 106 8.83 6.00 -1.31
N TYR A 107 8.06 4.93 -1.14
CA TYR A 107 7.77 3.98 -2.21
C TYR A 107 7.04 4.66 -3.38
N TYR A 108 5.97 5.39 -3.08
CA TYR A 108 5.22 6.14 -4.10
C TYR A 108 6.04 7.26 -4.70
N LEU A 109 6.86 7.92 -3.89
CA LEU A 109 7.76 8.98 -4.37
C LEU A 109 8.76 8.42 -5.39
N PHE A 110 9.36 7.26 -5.13
CA PHE A 110 10.24 6.57 -6.06
C PHE A 110 9.51 6.20 -7.38
N GLU A 111 8.30 5.67 -7.30
CA GLU A 111 7.49 5.32 -8.47
C GLU A 111 7.14 6.56 -9.31
N LEU A 112 6.79 7.68 -8.66
CA LEU A 112 6.53 8.95 -9.35
C LEU A 112 7.78 9.54 -10.01
N MET A 113 8.97 9.32 -9.44
CA MET A 113 10.23 9.72 -10.05
C MET A 113 10.56 8.91 -11.31
N LYS A 114 10.13 7.65 -11.40
CA LYS A 114 10.20 6.86 -12.64
C LYS A 114 9.36 7.52 -13.74
N TRP A 115 8.13 7.91 -13.43
CA TRP A 115 7.28 8.64 -14.38
C TRP A 115 7.90 9.98 -14.82
N GLU A 116 8.55 10.70 -13.90
CA GLU A 116 9.25 11.94 -14.21
C GLU A 116 10.39 11.69 -15.19
N LYS A 117 11.18 10.62 -15.02
CA LYS A 117 12.23 10.21 -16.00
C LYS A 117 11.64 9.90 -17.37
N THR A 118 10.55 9.12 -17.41
CA THR A 118 9.88 8.78 -18.67
C THR A 118 9.39 10.03 -19.40
N LEU A 119 8.83 11.02 -18.67
CA LEU A 119 8.40 12.29 -19.28
C LEU A 119 9.59 13.15 -19.76
N LEU A 120 10.73 13.12 -19.07
CA LEU A 120 11.93 13.82 -19.53
C LEU A 120 12.46 13.24 -20.87
N GLU A 121 12.28 11.95 -21.10
CA GLU A 121 12.65 11.29 -22.36
C GLU A 121 11.76 11.76 -23.53
N GLU A 122 10.47 12.02 -23.29
CA GLU A 122 9.53 12.54 -24.29
C GLU A 122 9.79 14.03 -24.61
N GLU A 123 10.23 14.81 -23.63
CA GLU A 123 10.50 16.25 -23.76
C GLU A 123 11.97 16.54 -24.15
N PHE A 124 12.64 15.63 -24.84
CA PHE A 124 14.07 15.73 -25.15
C PHE A 124 14.47 17.07 -25.78
N GLN A 125 15.10 17.94 -25.01
CA GLN A 125 15.76 19.16 -25.45
C GLN A 125 17.24 19.09 -25.16
N SER A 126 18.06 19.24 -26.20
CA SER A 126 19.54 19.17 -26.09
C SER A 126 20.06 20.11 -24.98
N GLY A 127 20.89 19.56 -24.10
CA GLY A 127 21.59 20.27 -23.02
C GLY A 127 20.76 20.55 -21.74
N LYS A 128 19.42 20.44 -21.77
CA LYS A 128 18.60 20.54 -20.58
C LYS A 128 18.37 19.18 -19.96
N PHE A 129 18.18 18.16 -20.79
CA PHE A 129 17.95 16.77 -20.39
C PHE A 129 18.99 16.25 -19.41
N ASP A 130 20.28 16.38 -19.70
CA ASP A 130 21.34 15.86 -18.83
C ASP A 130 21.36 16.51 -17.45
N ARG A 131 21.08 17.82 -17.37
CA ARG A 131 21.04 18.53 -16.08
C ARG A 131 19.85 18.10 -15.24
N ASP A 132 18.68 17.97 -15.84
CA ASP A 132 17.46 17.58 -15.16
C ASP A 132 17.53 16.11 -14.74
N LEU A 133 18.08 15.24 -15.57
CA LEU A 133 18.32 13.83 -15.26
C LEU A 133 19.29 13.67 -14.07
N ASN A 134 20.44 14.38 -14.10
CA ASN A 134 21.42 14.32 -13.00
C ASN A 134 20.87 14.82 -11.68
N LYS A 135 20.01 15.84 -11.70
CA LYS A 135 19.29 16.31 -10.51
C LYS A 135 18.34 15.24 -9.99
N LEU A 136 17.53 14.68 -10.88
CA LEU A 136 16.55 13.64 -10.53
C LEU A 136 17.23 12.38 -9.96
N MET A 137 18.37 11.97 -10.52
CA MET A 137 19.15 10.84 -10.00
C MET A 137 19.62 11.07 -8.56
N LYS A 138 20.07 12.28 -8.21
CA LYS A 138 20.48 12.61 -6.84
C LYS A 138 19.30 12.58 -5.86
N GLU A 139 18.16 13.12 -6.29
CA GLU A 139 16.93 13.07 -5.51
C GLU A 139 16.47 11.63 -5.29
N GLU A 140 16.49 10.80 -6.32
CA GLU A 140 16.14 9.38 -6.28
C GLU A 140 17.03 8.59 -5.30
N GLN A 141 18.34 8.80 -5.35
CA GLN A 141 19.28 8.17 -4.40
C GLN A 141 18.94 8.53 -2.94
N LEU A 142 18.56 9.78 -2.69
CA LEU A 142 18.15 10.23 -1.36
C LEU A 142 16.83 9.54 -0.93
N VAL A 143 15.87 9.40 -1.83
CA VAL A 143 14.60 8.70 -1.57
C VAL A 143 14.85 7.23 -1.25
N ILE A 144 15.68 6.54 -2.03
CA ILE A 144 16.07 5.15 -1.79
C ILE A 144 16.72 5.00 -0.41
N LYS A 145 17.65 5.90 -0.07
CA LYS A 145 18.31 5.90 1.25
C LYS A 145 17.32 6.06 2.39
N ARG A 146 16.34 6.96 2.26
CA ARG A 146 15.28 7.18 3.26
C ARG A 146 14.34 5.96 3.36
N LEU A 147 13.98 5.37 2.22
CA LEU A 147 13.14 4.17 2.17
C LEU A 147 13.84 2.99 2.88
N ARG A 148 15.12 2.75 2.55
CA ARG A 148 15.92 1.72 3.19
C ARG A 148 16.02 1.92 4.70
N ASN A 149 16.36 3.13 5.13
CA ASN A 149 16.48 3.48 6.54
C ASN A 149 15.17 3.24 7.30
N LEU A 150 14.02 3.63 6.72
CA LEU A 150 12.71 3.36 7.31
C LEU A 150 12.42 1.84 7.40
N ALA A 151 12.76 1.08 6.35
CA ALA A 151 12.56 -0.37 6.34
C ALA A 151 13.41 -1.08 7.40
N GLU A 152 14.67 -0.67 7.58
CA GLU A 152 15.54 -1.19 8.63
C GLU A 152 14.96 -0.95 10.03
N TYR A 153 14.45 0.24 10.32
CA TYR A 153 13.74 0.51 11.57
C TYR A 153 12.47 -0.34 11.75
N GLN A 154 11.71 -0.57 10.67
CA GLN A 154 10.53 -1.43 10.72
C GLN A 154 10.88 -2.89 11.05
N ILE A 155 12.02 -3.39 10.56
CA ILE A 155 12.52 -4.73 10.91
C ILE A 155 12.84 -4.79 12.40
N LEU A 156 13.57 -3.81 12.94
CA LEU A 156 13.88 -3.74 14.37
C LEU A 156 12.62 -3.67 15.22
N TYR A 157 11.65 -2.86 14.80
CA TYR A 157 10.35 -2.78 15.47
C TYR A 157 9.60 -4.12 15.44
N SER A 158 9.60 -4.83 14.31
CA SER A 158 8.93 -6.13 14.20
C SER A 158 9.57 -7.17 15.12
N LYS A 159 10.90 -7.19 15.22
CA LYS A 159 11.63 -8.08 16.13
C LYS A 159 11.26 -7.82 17.59
N ILE A 160 11.33 -6.57 18.06
CA ILE A 160 11.01 -6.25 19.45
C ILE A 160 9.53 -6.43 19.77
N ASN A 161 8.64 -6.10 18.82
CA ASN A 161 7.20 -6.26 18.98
C ASN A 161 6.80 -7.73 19.09
N TYR A 162 7.54 -8.66 18.45
CA TYR A 162 7.36 -10.09 18.65
C TYR A 162 7.60 -10.47 20.12
N VAL A 163 8.71 -10.06 20.71
CA VAL A 163 9.03 -10.32 22.14
C VAL A 163 7.96 -9.70 23.04
N PHE A 164 7.59 -8.44 22.79
CA PHE A 164 6.60 -7.73 23.59
C PHE A 164 5.23 -8.44 23.59
N ARG A 165 4.75 -8.94 22.44
CA ARG A 165 3.47 -9.65 22.34
C ARG A 165 3.43 -10.99 23.04
N GLN A 166 4.57 -11.58 23.35
CA GLN A 166 4.68 -12.84 24.09
C GLN A 166 4.43 -12.68 25.60
N GLY A 167 4.18 -11.45 26.08
CA GLY A 167 3.83 -11.16 27.46
C GLY A 167 4.52 -9.96 28.10
N GLY A 168 5.18 -9.14 27.28
CA GLY A 168 5.75 -7.85 27.72
C GLY A 168 7.08 -7.94 28.47
N TYR A 169 7.67 -9.12 28.58
CA TYR A 169 8.98 -9.34 29.23
C TYR A 169 9.73 -10.52 28.60
N VAL A 170 11.05 -10.51 28.76
CA VAL A 170 11.94 -11.56 28.24
C VAL A 170 11.76 -12.83 29.07
N ARG A 171 11.40 -13.94 28.42
CA ARG A 171 11.10 -15.23 29.06
C ARG A 171 12.22 -16.28 28.95
N ASN A 172 13.03 -16.15 27.90
CA ASN A 172 14.04 -17.13 27.56
C ASN A 172 15.28 -16.46 26.97
N GLU A 173 16.35 -17.24 26.80
CA GLU A 173 17.62 -16.73 26.28
C GLU A 173 17.53 -16.24 24.84
N GLN A 174 16.69 -16.86 23.98
CA GLN A 174 16.49 -16.43 22.59
C GLN A 174 15.88 -15.04 22.51
N GLU A 175 14.87 -14.76 23.35
CA GLU A 175 14.26 -13.42 23.42
C GLU A 175 15.27 -12.38 23.96
N ARG A 176 16.11 -12.79 24.92
CA ARG A 176 17.19 -11.94 25.45
C ARG A 176 18.22 -11.58 24.36
N GLU A 177 18.62 -12.55 23.55
CA GLU A 177 19.52 -12.32 22.42
C GLU A 177 18.94 -11.34 21.42
N ILE A 178 17.64 -11.47 21.07
CA ILE A 178 16.93 -10.53 20.18
C ILE A 178 16.98 -9.11 20.75
N VAL A 179 16.67 -8.91 22.03
CA VAL A 179 16.69 -7.59 22.66
C VAL A 179 18.11 -7.02 22.67
N ASN A 180 19.12 -7.82 23.01
CA ASN A 180 20.52 -7.42 23.02
C ASN A 180 21.02 -7.04 21.61
N GLU A 181 20.65 -7.82 20.58
CA GLU A 181 20.93 -7.49 19.18
C GLU A 181 20.36 -6.13 18.80
N ILE A 182 19.09 -5.89 19.12
CA ILE A 182 18.42 -4.63 18.81
C ILE A 182 19.07 -3.46 19.56
N GLN A 183 19.31 -3.59 20.85
CA GLN A 183 19.95 -2.56 21.66
C GLN A 183 21.38 -2.24 21.19
N SER A 184 22.09 -3.25 20.66
CA SER A 184 23.46 -3.08 20.12
C SER A 184 23.49 -2.54 18.69
N HIS A 185 22.37 -2.53 17.97
CA HIS A 185 22.30 -2.10 16.56
C HIS A 185 22.69 -0.63 16.38
N GLU A 186 23.46 -0.33 15.33
CA GLU A 186 23.97 1.01 15.06
C GLU A 186 22.87 2.08 14.95
N LEU A 187 21.72 1.74 14.34
CA LEU A 187 20.57 2.63 14.22
C LEU A 187 19.95 2.99 15.58
N ILE A 188 20.08 2.15 16.59
CA ILE A 188 19.53 2.35 17.93
C ILE A 188 20.54 3.06 18.85
N LYS A 189 21.81 2.66 18.80
CA LYS A 189 22.90 3.33 19.56
C LYS A 189 23.25 4.70 19.05
N GLY A 190 23.20 4.88 17.73
CA GLY A 190 23.62 6.12 17.07
C GLY A 190 22.69 7.30 17.39
N LYS A 191 23.25 8.51 17.28
CA LYS A 191 22.50 9.75 17.35
C LYS A 191 22.10 10.19 15.95
N ASN A 192 20.86 10.65 15.76
CA ASN A 192 20.36 11.18 14.48
C ASN A 192 20.46 10.20 13.29
N THR A 193 20.30 8.91 13.54
CA THR A 193 20.36 7.85 12.52
C THR A 193 19.09 7.75 11.69
N ALA A 194 17.98 8.31 12.15
CA ALA A 194 16.71 8.32 11.44
C ALA A 194 16.68 9.43 10.37
N LEU A 195 16.44 9.05 9.13
CA LEU A 195 16.45 9.94 7.97
C LEU A 195 15.07 10.50 7.62
N SER A 196 14.06 10.24 8.44
CA SER A 196 12.70 10.73 8.29
C SER A 196 11.98 10.79 9.64
N LYS A 197 10.87 11.53 9.70
CA LYS A 197 10.03 11.62 10.92
C LYS A 197 9.43 10.26 11.27
N ARG A 198 9.02 9.47 10.25
CA ARG A 198 8.49 8.12 10.44
C ARG A 198 9.56 7.17 10.98
N ALA A 199 10.78 7.22 10.46
CA ALA A 199 11.91 6.44 10.98
C ALA A 199 12.25 6.85 12.42
N ALA A 200 12.26 8.16 12.72
CA ALA A 200 12.47 8.68 14.07
C ALA A 200 11.40 8.18 15.05
N ALA A 201 10.11 8.26 14.68
CA ALA A 201 9.02 7.74 15.49
C ALA A 201 9.22 6.23 15.77
N THR A 202 9.53 5.43 14.73
CA THR A 202 9.78 3.99 14.89
C THR A 202 10.98 3.73 15.80
N CYS A 203 12.06 4.51 15.69
CA CYS A 203 13.22 4.43 16.58
C CYS A 203 12.82 4.64 18.04
N TYR A 204 12.00 5.64 18.33
CA TYR A 204 11.51 5.90 19.70
C TYR A 204 10.66 4.74 20.24
N TYR A 205 9.78 4.15 19.42
CA TYR A 205 9.01 2.98 19.80
C TYR A 205 9.92 1.79 20.11
N VAL A 206 10.92 1.52 19.27
CA VAL A 206 11.88 0.43 19.50
C VAL A 206 12.63 0.64 20.81
N LYS A 207 13.15 1.85 21.06
CA LYS A 207 13.84 2.18 22.32
C LYS A 207 12.94 2.03 23.53
N GLY A 208 11.67 2.47 23.45
CA GLY A 208 10.72 2.32 24.54
C GLY A 208 10.34 0.87 24.85
N LEU A 209 10.29 -0.01 23.83
CA LEU A 209 10.01 -1.42 24.04
C LEU A 209 11.24 -2.23 24.52
N CYS A 210 12.45 -1.68 24.36
CA CYS A 210 13.70 -2.30 24.87
C CYS A 210 14.06 -1.84 26.29
N ALA A 211 13.37 -0.83 26.84
CA ALA A 211 13.59 -0.31 28.19
C ALA A 211 12.88 -1.15 29.25
#